data_8b77330da9cdede7367f341c84f89ab6
#
_entry.id   8b77330da9cdede7367f341c84f89ab6
#
_cell.length_a   1.000
_cell.length_b   1.000
_cell.length_c   1.000
_cell.angle_alpha   90.00
_cell.angle_beta   90.00
_cell.angle_gamma   90.00
#
_symmetry.space_group_name_H-M   'P 1'
#
loop_
_entity.id
_entity.type
_entity.pdbx_description
1 polymer ?
#
loop_
_entity_poly.entity_id
_entity_poly.type
_entity_poly.pdbx_seq_one_letter_code
_entity_poly.pdbx_strand_id
1 'polypeptide(L)'
;PPMVLLTSAHNDLHTLRHEFRDDTGLLASGFRTIKKSEIHEDGRLEQLVFELAEHRDDALKLWAFLQSWDAGISNALKRAKKEVRKLDLEDLSHVKRMLSTEGVPLGGYMVDIMDAVLAHELEADQGVIDAAANLNSLQATSYPPNSITGNKNTLEVVRKTLFVHNNRQQLDPSEGFPVSLGDIIAIPAEADRDEVRKNTIFESEERRVFLVLTPACDLIRENPKAK
;
A
#
# COMPACT_ATOMS: atom_id res chain seq x y z
N PRO A 1 -5.68 -2.73 26.29
CA PRO A 1 -4.74 -2.56 27.40
C PRO A 1 -3.35 -3.02 26.97
N PRO A 2 -2.28 -2.38 27.48
CA PRO A 2 -0.93 -2.88 27.24
C PRO A 2 -0.77 -4.29 27.82
N MET A 3 -0.03 -5.16 27.12
CA MET A 3 0.09 -6.57 27.49
C MET A 3 1.55 -7.01 27.46
N VAL A 4 1.97 -7.74 28.49
CA VAL A 4 3.25 -8.43 28.51
C VAL A 4 3.00 -9.94 28.43
N LEU A 5 3.56 -10.58 27.41
CA LEU A 5 3.46 -12.01 27.20
C LEU A 5 4.69 -12.71 27.73
N LEU A 6 4.47 -13.64 28.66
CA LEU A 6 5.51 -14.46 29.26
C LEU A 6 5.62 -15.79 28.52
N THR A 7 6.81 -16.09 27.99
CA THR A 7 7.04 -17.35 27.31
C THR A 7 8.19 -18.14 27.96
N SER A 8 8.04 -19.47 27.98
CA SER A 8 9.10 -20.40 28.32
C SER A 8 9.87 -20.88 27.08
N ALA A 9 9.43 -20.52 25.88
CA ALA A 9 10.10 -20.92 24.67
C ALA A 9 11.50 -20.28 24.58
N HIS A 10 12.51 -21.12 24.34
CA HIS A 10 13.90 -20.67 24.20
C HIS A 10 14.21 -20.16 22.79
N ASN A 11 13.36 -20.48 21.81
CA ASN A 11 13.59 -20.21 20.41
C ASN A 11 12.73 -19.03 19.93
N ASP A 12 13.37 -18.11 19.28
CA ASP A 12 12.85 -17.05 18.44
C ASP A 12 11.61 -16.29 18.98
N LEU A 13 11.84 -15.41 19.95
CA LEU A 13 10.83 -14.43 20.43
C LEU A 13 10.24 -13.56 19.29
N HIS A 14 10.99 -13.38 18.22
CA HIS A 14 10.56 -12.58 17.09
C HIS A 14 9.44 -13.28 16.31
N THR A 15 9.62 -14.56 15.99
CA THR A 15 8.59 -15.37 15.33
C THR A 15 7.34 -15.46 16.19
N LEU A 16 7.48 -15.77 17.47
CA LEU A 16 6.34 -15.83 18.41
C LEU A 16 5.56 -14.49 18.48
N ARG A 17 6.28 -13.39 18.43
CA ARG A 17 5.67 -12.05 18.44
C ARG A 17 4.87 -11.79 17.16
N HIS A 18 5.37 -12.21 16.00
CA HIS A 18 4.68 -12.09 14.73
C HIS A 18 3.43 -12.98 14.67
N GLU A 19 3.55 -14.25 15.06
CA GLU A 19 2.43 -15.19 15.12
C GLU A 19 1.32 -14.63 16.03
N PHE A 20 1.67 -14.20 17.24
CA PHE A 20 0.71 -13.65 18.18
C PHE A 20 0.01 -12.39 17.65
N ARG A 21 0.74 -11.50 16.96
CA ARG A 21 0.17 -10.33 16.32
C ARG A 21 -0.82 -10.72 15.22
N ASP A 22 -0.44 -11.66 14.38
CA ASP A 22 -1.23 -12.07 13.23
C ASP A 22 -2.50 -12.83 13.67
N ASP A 23 -2.41 -13.63 14.73
CA ASP A 23 -3.56 -14.36 15.31
C ASP A 23 -4.54 -13.44 16.07
N THR A 24 -4.04 -12.42 16.73
CA THR A 24 -4.86 -11.57 17.61
C THR A 24 -5.26 -10.25 16.97
N GLY A 25 -4.61 -9.83 15.88
CA GLY A 25 -4.77 -8.51 15.28
C GLY A 25 -4.25 -7.36 16.14
N LEU A 26 -3.51 -7.65 17.21
CA LEU A 26 -2.94 -6.63 18.10
C LEU A 26 -1.74 -5.96 17.44
N LEU A 27 -1.66 -4.64 17.61
CA LEU A 27 -0.50 -3.87 17.17
C LEU A 27 0.75 -4.28 17.96
N ALA A 28 1.88 -4.39 17.26
CA ALA A 28 3.17 -4.72 17.88
C ALA A 28 3.61 -3.70 18.94
N SER A 29 3.10 -2.47 18.88
CA SER A 29 3.30 -1.44 19.93
C SER A 29 2.46 -1.67 21.18
N GLY A 30 1.39 -2.45 21.11
CA GLY A 30 0.47 -2.73 22.21
C GLY A 30 0.92 -3.87 23.13
N PHE A 31 1.96 -4.63 22.77
CA PHE A 31 2.43 -5.73 23.58
C PHE A 31 3.95 -5.93 23.51
N ARG A 32 4.47 -6.63 24.51
CA ARG A 32 5.88 -7.07 24.58
C ARG A 32 5.92 -8.56 24.90
N THR A 33 6.93 -9.23 24.39
CA THR A 33 7.24 -10.64 24.72
C THR A 33 8.52 -10.69 25.52
N ILE A 34 8.53 -11.45 26.61
CA ILE A 34 9.68 -11.64 27.47
C ILE A 34 9.80 -13.12 27.87
N LYS A 35 11.02 -13.63 27.97
CA LYS A 35 11.26 -14.96 28.52
C LYS A 35 11.04 -14.98 30.02
N LYS A 36 10.46 -16.06 30.53
CA LYS A 36 10.26 -16.20 31.98
C LYS A 36 11.56 -16.12 32.77
N SER A 37 12.69 -16.55 32.21
CA SER A 37 14.01 -16.43 32.82
C SER A 37 14.49 -14.99 32.99
N GLU A 38 14.05 -14.07 32.11
CA GLU A 38 14.46 -12.66 32.10
C GLU A 38 13.63 -11.80 33.08
N ILE A 39 12.53 -12.33 33.65
CA ILE A 39 11.70 -11.61 34.63
C ILE A 39 12.48 -11.31 35.92
N HIS A 40 13.42 -12.19 36.23
CA HIS A 40 14.24 -12.08 37.47
C HIS A 40 15.45 -11.14 37.30
N GLU A 41 15.65 -10.60 36.08
CA GLU A 41 16.63 -9.54 35.87
C GLU A 41 16.10 -8.23 36.47
N ASP A 42 16.89 -7.59 37.31
CA ASP A 42 16.50 -6.38 38.04
C ASP A 42 15.99 -5.28 37.11
N GLY A 43 14.74 -4.89 37.29
CA GLY A 43 14.12 -3.78 36.57
C GLY A 43 13.66 -4.08 35.14
N ARG A 44 13.85 -5.29 34.62
CA ARG A 44 13.51 -5.60 33.21
C ARG A 44 12.02 -5.56 32.94
N LEU A 45 11.23 -6.13 33.83
CA LEU A 45 9.75 -6.12 33.68
C LEU A 45 9.20 -4.70 33.83
N GLU A 46 9.68 -3.96 34.84
CA GLU A 46 9.29 -2.56 35.06
C GLU A 46 9.61 -1.68 33.88
N GLN A 47 10.79 -1.85 33.27
CA GLN A 47 11.18 -1.13 32.06
C GLN A 47 10.21 -1.41 30.91
N LEU A 48 9.85 -2.67 30.64
CA LEU A 48 8.90 -3.03 29.59
C LEU A 48 7.50 -2.48 29.82
N VAL A 49 7.04 -2.51 31.07
CA VAL A 49 5.75 -1.92 31.45
C VAL A 49 5.76 -0.40 31.26
N PHE A 50 6.86 0.25 31.63
CA PHE A 50 7.02 1.68 31.45
C PHE A 50 7.01 2.07 29.97
N GLU A 51 7.78 1.37 29.10
CA GLU A 51 7.79 1.57 27.66
C GLU A 51 6.39 1.40 27.04
N LEU A 52 5.63 0.37 27.47
CA LEU A 52 4.27 0.16 27.00
C LEU A 52 3.32 1.27 27.48
N ALA A 53 3.51 1.78 28.70
CA ALA A 53 2.71 2.87 29.25
C ALA A 53 2.98 4.19 28.52
N GLU A 54 4.24 4.49 28.22
CA GLU A 54 4.66 5.69 27.50
C GLU A 54 4.05 5.78 26.11
N HIS A 55 3.98 4.65 25.40
CA HIS A 55 3.46 4.61 24.04
C HIS A 55 1.97 4.26 23.92
N ARG A 56 1.30 4.09 25.07
CA ARG A 56 -0.09 3.61 25.12
C ARG A 56 -1.05 4.49 24.31
N ASP A 57 -0.98 5.79 24.48
CA ASP A 57 -1.96 6.70 23.88
C ASP A 57 -1.80 6.76 22.37
N ASP A 58 -0.58 6.74 21.85
CA ASP A 58 -0.31 6.68 20.42
C ASP A 58 -0.68 5.32 19.83
N ALA A 59 -0.44 4.23 20.55
CA ALA A 59 -0.90 2.90 20.15
C ALA A 59 -2.43 2.81 20.08
N LEU A 60 -3.15 3.47 20.99
CA LEU A 60 -4.61 3.53 20.96
C LEU A 60 -5.15 4.35 19.78
N LYS A 61 -4.51 5.47 19.42
CA LYS A 61 -4.88 6.25 18.23
C LYS A 61 -4.74 5.42 16.96
N LEU A 62 -3.60 4.74 16.81
CA LEU A 62 -3.37 3.88 15.64
C LEU A 62 -4.38 2.72 15.59
N TRP A 63 -4.64 2.09 16.73
CA TRP A 63 -5.64 1.02 16.79
C TRP A 63 -7.04 1.52 16.45
N ALA A 64 -7.46 2.67 16.98
CA ALA A 64 -8.74 3.28 16.66
C ALA A 64 -8.87 3.61 15.17
N PHE A 65 -7.80 4.11 14.55
CA PHE A 65 -7.76 4.33 13.10
C PHE A 65 -7.99 3.04 12.33
N LEU A 66 -7.28 1.95 12.66
CA LEU A 66 -7.45 0.68 11.96
C LEU A 66 -8.86 0.10 12.12
N GLN A 67 -9.46 0.20 13.31
CA GLN A 67 -10.85 -0.22 13.54
C GLN A 67 -11.84 0.63 12.72
N SER A 68 -11.63 1.94 12.67
CA SER A 68 -12.47 2.84 11.85
C SER A 68 -12.29 2.55 10.37
N TRP A 69 -11.07 2.24 9.93
CA TRP A 69 -10.76 1.84 8.57
C TRP A 69 -11.49 0.55 8.18
N ASP A 70 -11.44 -0.50 8.99
CA ASP A 70 -12.12 -1.77 8.73
C ASP A 70 -13.65 -1.59 8.62
N ALA A 71 -14.22 -0.82 9.54
CA ALA A 71 -15.65 -0.49 9.51
C ALA A 71 -16.00 0.35 8.27
N GLY A 72 -15.18 1.36 7.96
CA GLY A 72 -15.34 2.25 6.82
C GLY A 72 -15.25 1.51 5.49
N ILE A 73 -14.28 0.62 5.31
CA ILE A 73 -14.17 -0.24 4.11
C ILE A 73 -15.44 -1.08 3.94
N SER A 74 -15.92 -1.71 5.00
CA SER A 74 -17.12 -2.54 4.95
C SER A 74 -18.35 -1.75 4.51
N ASN A 75 -18.50 -0.53 5.00
CA ASN A 75 -19.59 0.37 4.63
C ASN A 75 -19.41 0.94 3.21
N ALA A 76 -18.22 1.40 2.87
CA ALA A 76 -17.87 1.91 1.55
C ALA A 76 -18.13 0.85 0.48
N LEU A 77 -17.70 -0.39 0.71
CA LEU A 77 -17.94 -1.50 -0.23
C LEU A 77 -19.43 -1.75 -0.47
N LYS A 78 -20.29 -1.67 0.57
CA LYS A 78 -21.75 -1.81 0.41
C LYS A 78 -22.31 -0.70 -0.46
N ARG A 79 -21.89 0.56 -0.24
CA ARG A 79 -22.32 1.72 -1.02
C ARG A 79 -21.79 1.66 -2.47
N ALA A 80 -20.50 1.39 -2.66
CA ALA A 80 -19.90 1.23 -3.98
C ALA A 80 -20.58 0.15 -4.82
N LYS A 81 -20.86 -1.03 -4.23
CA LYS A 81 -21.62 -2.10 -4.89
C LYS A 81 -23.02 -1.64 -5.31
N LYS A 82 -23.70 -0.82 -4.52
CA LYS A 82 -25.01 -0.28 -4.86
C LYS A 82 -24.94 0.66 -6.06
N GLU A 83 -23.91 1.50 -6.13
CA GLU A 83 -23.71 2.42 -7.25
C GLU A 83 -23.33 1.66 -8.54
N VAL A 84 -22.36 0.76 -8.47
CA VAL A 84 -21.90 0.01 -9.65
C VAL A 84 -23.01 -0.91 -10.21
N ARG A 85 -23.89 -1.44 -9.37
CA ARG A 85 -25.05 -2.26 -9.83
C ARG A 85 -26.11 -1.47 -10.58
N LYS A 86 -26.04 -0.17 -10.65
CA LYS A 86 -26.91 0.65 -11.51
C LYS A 86 -26.50 0.58 -13.00
N LEU A 87 -25.23 0.22 -13.25
CA LEU A 87 -24.73 0.01 -14.61
C LEU A 87 -25.26 -1.30 -15.17
N ASP A 88 -25.80 -1.24 -16.39
CA ASP A 88 -26.22 -2.40 -17.15
C ASP A 88 -25.43 -2.55 -18.47
N LEU A 89 -25.84 -3.47 -19.33
CA LEU A 89 -25.15 -3.73 -20.60
C LEU A 89 -25.23 -2.55 -21.58
N GLU A 90 -26.29 -1.73 -21.49
CA GLU A 90 -26.44 -0.54 -22.32
C GLU A 90 -25.41 0.52 -21.95
N ASP A 91 -25.24 0.78 -20.63
CA ASP A 91 -24.24 1.70 -20.10
C ASP A 91 -22.83 1.25 -20.47
N LEU A 92 -22.52 -0.04 -20.26
CA LEU A 92 -21.22 -0.61 -20.62
C LEU A 92 -20.94 -0.55 -22.11
N SER A 93 -21.98 -0.74 -22.96
CA SER A 93 -21.85 -0.60 -24.41
C SER A 93 -21.53 0.83 -24.80
N HIS A 94 -22.14 1.82 -24.12
CA HIS A 94 -21.84 3.22 -24.34
C HIS A 94 -20.40 3.57 -23.94
N VAL A 95 -19.97 3.14 -22.75
CA VAL A 95 -18.58 3.31 -22.27
C VAL A 95 -17.59 2.67 -23.25
N LYS A 96 -17.84 1.41 -23.68
CA LYS A 96 -16.98 0.72 -24.64
C LYS A 96 -16.82 1.50 -25.93
N ARG A 97 -17.89 2.10 -26.43
CA ARG A 97 -17.84 2.92 -27.67
C ARG A 97 -16.98 4.15 -27.49
N MET A 98 -17.07 4.81 -26.33
CA MET A 98 -16.22 5.96 -26.03
C MET A 98 -14.75 5.56 -25.96
N LEU A 99 -14.43 4.49 -25.24
CA LEU A 99 -13.07 4.00 -25.05
C LEU A 99 -12.44 3.47 -26.35
N SER A 100 -13.24 2.93 -27.28
CA SER A 100 -12.73 2.40 -28.56
C SER A 100 -12.08 3.48 -29.42
N THR A 101 -12.46 4.75 -29.26
CA THR A 101 -11.82 5.88 -29.94
C THR A 101 -10.46 6.24 -29.37
N GLU A 102 -10.19 5.82 -28.15
CA GLU A 102 -8.96 6.12 -27.40
C GLU A 102 -8.05 4.89 -27.27
N GLY A 103 -8.48 3.73 -27.76
CA GLY A 103 -7.73 2.48 -27.66
C GLY A 103 -7.64 1.90 -26.24
N VAL A 104 -8.48 2.37 -25.30
CA VAL A 104 -8.44 1.92 -23.91
C VAL A 104 -9.25 0.64 -23.71
N PRO A 105 -8.70 -0.41 -23.09
CA PRO A 105 -9.43 -1.65 -22.81
C PRO A 105 -10.55 -1.43 -21.79
N LEU A 106 -11.76 -1.88 -22.11
CA LEU A 106 -12.91 -1.75 -21.21
C LEU A 106 -12.68 -2.39 -19.83
N GLY A 107 -12.04 -3.58 -19.80
CA GLY A 107 -11.81 -4.30 -18.53
C GLY A 107 -10.91 -3.52 -17.56
N GLY A 108 -9.83 -2.95 -18.06
CA GLY A 108 -8.93 -2.10 -17.25
C GLY A 108 -9.66 -0.86 -16.72
N TYR A 109 -10.36 -0.15 -17.60
CA TYR A 109 -11.15 1.02 -17.25
C TYR A 109 -12.24 0.73 -16.19
N MET A 110 -12.91 -0.42 -16.29
CA MET A 110 -13.93 -0.82 -15.30
C MET A 110 -13.32 -1.09 -13.92
N VAL A 111 -12.12 -1.68 -13.86
CA VAL A 111 -11.41 -1.84 -12.56
C VAL A 111 -11.06 -0.48 -11.98
N ASP A 112 -10.56 0.46 -12.78
CA ASP A 112 -10.25 1.82 -12.33
C ASP A 112 -11.47 2.57 -11.78
N ILE A 113 -12.62 2.45 -12.48
CA ILE A 113 -13.87 3.05 -11.97
C ILE A 113 -14.27 2.44 -10.64
N MET A 114 -14.20 1.11 -10.50
CA MET A 114 -14.58 0.44 -9.25
C MET A 114 -13.68 0.86 -8.10
N ASP A 115 -12.39 0.96 -8.34
CA ASP A 115 -11.42 1.42 -7.34
C ASP A 115 -11.69 2.89 -6.96
N ALA A 116 -11.95 3.76 -7.94
CA ALA A 116 -12.26 5.15 -7.71
C ALA A 116 -13.58 5.35 -6.93
N VAL A 117 -14.63 4.60 -7.27
CA VAL A 117 -15.92 4.64 -6.53
C VAL A 117 -15.73 4.15 -5.10
N LEU A 118 -14.98 3.08 -4.88
CA LEU A 118 -14.69 2.58 -3.54
C LEU A 118 -13.90 3.61 -2.71
N ALA A 119 -12.88 4.23 -3.30
CA ALA A 119 -12.10 5.28 -2.66
C ALA A 119 -12.98 6.47 -2.27
N HIS A 120 -13.82 6.95 -3.21
CA HIS A 120 -14.77 8.04 -2.96
C HIS A 120 -15.73 7.74 -1.79
N GLU A 121 -16.28 6.54 -1.75
CA GLU A 121 -17.18 6.12 -0.67
C GLU A 121 -16.46 5.97 0.68
N LEU A 122 -15.18 5.61 0.66
CA LEU A 122 -14.37 5.52 1.87
C LEU A 122 -14.02 6.92 2.40
N GLU A 123 -13.68 7.86 1.54
CA GLU A 123 -13.43 9.25 1.88
C GLU A 123 -14.67 9.97 2.44
N ALA A 124 -15.87 9.50 2.10
CA ALA A 124 -17.12 10.01 2.64
C ALA A 124 -17.44 9.47 4.05
N ASP A 125 -16.66 8.52 4.58
CA ASP A 125 -16.85 7.96 5.91
C ASP A 125 -16.21 8.87 6.97
N GLN A 126 -17.04 9.63 7.71
CA GLN A 126 -16.55 10.59 8.69
C GLN A 126 -15.77 9.92 9.83
N GLY A 127 -16.12 8.69 10.20
CA GLY A 127 -15.39 7.94 11.24
C GLY A 127 -13.94 7.63 10.85
N VAL A 128 -13.72 7.32 9.56
CA VAL A 128 -12.36 7.12 9.02
C VAL A 128 -11.59 8.43 9.01
N ILE A 129 -12.21 9.52 8.55
CA ILE A 129 -11.57 10.84 8.46
C ILE A 129 -11.20 11.37 9.85
N ASP A 130 -12.11 11.28 10.82
CA ASP A 130 -11.84 11.73 12.20
C ASP A 130 -10.72 10.91 12.86
N ALA A 131 -10.74 9.60 12.67
CA ALA A 131 -9.69 8.72 13.19
C ALA A 131 -8.33 8.98 12.52
N ALA A 132 -8.31 9.23 11.20
CA ALA A 132 -7.10 9.61 10.47
C ALA A 132 -6.57 10.97 10.95
N ALA A 133 -7.45 11.97 11.17
CA ALA A 133 -7.06 13.27 11.70
C ALA A 133 -6.40 13.17 13.08
N ASN A 134 -6.86 12.25 13.92
CA ASN A 134 -6.25 12.00 15.23
C ASN A 134 -4.80 11.48 15.14
N LEU A 135 -4.41 10.82 14.03
CA LEU A 135 -3.03 10.41 13.82
C LEU A 135 -2.06 11.59 13.67
N ASN A 136 -2.54 12.77 13.27
CA ASN A 136 -1.71 13.97 13.18
C ASN A 136 -1.16 14.42 14.56
N SER A 137 -1.77 13.95 15.65
CA SER A 137 -1.33 14.22 17.01
C SER A 137 -0.36 13.16 17.57
N LEU A 138 0.09 12.19 16.74
CA LEU A 138 1.11 11.23 17.15
C LEU A 138 2.44 11.95 17.40
N GLN A 139 3.09 11.60 18.51
CA GLN A 139 4.43 12.10 18.82
C GLN A 139 5.51 11.22 18.16
N ALA A 140 5.41 11.07 16.84
CA ALA A 140 6.28 10.18 16.07
C ALA A 140 7.78 10.47 16.23
N THR A 141 8.15 11.69 16.65
CA THR A 141 9.54 12.08 16.94
C THR A 141 10.11 11.42 18.20
N SER A 142 9.26 10.91 19.09
CA SER A 142 9.70 10.17 20.28
C SER A 142 10.07 8.72 19.97
N TYR A 143 9.69 8.21 18.79
CA TYR A 143 10.08 6.89 18.33
C TYR A 143 11.43 6.98 17.58
N PRO A 144 12.47 6.27 18.03
CA PRO A 144 13.75 6.31 17.31
C PRO A 144 13.54 5.77 15.90
N PRO A 145 14.00 6.49 14.85
CA PRO A 145 13.97 5.96 13.50
C PRO A 145 14.81 4.68 13.46
N ASN A 146 14.19 3.56 13.11
CA ASN A 146 14.85 2.26 13.13
C ASN A 146 16.01 2.13 12.14
N SER A 147 16.09 2.97 11.15
CA SER A 147 17.27 3.27 10.31
C SER A 147 16.90 4.31 9.24
N ILE A 148 17.90 4.97 8.68
CA ILE A 148 17.77 5.85 7.51
C ILE A 148 17.27 5.07 6.27
N THR A 149 17.44 3.75 6.25
CA THR A 149 17.02 2.86 5.14
C THR A 149 15.56 2.45 5.21
N GLY A 150 14.82 2.91 6.19
CA GLY A 150 13.40 2.59 6.38
C GLY A 150 13.15 1.21 6.99
N ASN A 151 11.97 1.07 7.57
CA ASN A 151 11.49 -0.21 8.04
C ASN A 151 11.04 -1.06 6.84
N LYS A 152 11.38 -2.34 6.81
CA LYS A 152 10.95 -3.30 5.77
C LYS A 152 9.43 -3.24 5.53
N ASN A 153 8.64 -3.17 6.61
CA ASN A 153 7.18 -3.09 6.51
C ASN A 153 6.71 -1.80 5.81
N THR A 154 7.35 -0.66 6.11
CA THR A 154 7.05 0.61 5.43
C THR A 154 7.36 0.52 3.94
N LEU A 155 8.51 -0.06 3.57
CA LEU A 155 8.88 -0.27 2.17
C LEU A 155 7.89 -1.19 1.44
N GLU A 156 7.43 -2.28 2.09
CA GLU A 156 6.44 -3.19 1.51
C GLU A 156 5.09 -2.50 1.28
N VAL A 157 4.63 -1.69 2.23
CA VAL A 157 3.39 -0.90 2.07
C VAL A 157 3.55 0.12 0.95
N VAL A 158 4.63 0.92 0.95
CA VAL A 158 4.89 1.94 -0.07
C VAL A 158 4.98 1.31 -1.47
N ARG A 159 5.66 0.17 -1.60
CA ARG A 159 5.69 -0.56 -2.88
C ARG A 159 4.30 -0.90 -3.41
N LYS A 160 3.38 -1.35 -2.54
CA LYS A 160 2.00 -1.65 -2.95
C LYS A 160 1.22 -0.42 -3.41
N THR A 161 1.60 0.77 -2.96
CA THR A 161 0.97 2.02 -3.42
C THR A 161 1.57 2.56 -4.71
N LEU A 162 2.82 2.20 -5.02
CA LEU A 162 3.54 2.70 -6.20
C LEU A 162 3.47 1.78 -7.42
N PHE A 163 3.29 0.47 -7.20
CA PHE A 163 3.33 -0.51 -8.28
C PHE A 163 1.97 -1.16 -8.50
N VAL A 164 1.56 -1.20 -9.74
CA VAL A 164 0.39 -1.96 -10.17
C VAL A 164 0.66 -3.45 -10.03
N HIS A 165 -0.32 -4.21 -9.55
CA HIS A 165 -0.18 -5.64 -9.39
C HIS A 165 -0.05 -6.34 -10.76
N ASN A 166 0.88 -7.29 -10.88
CA ASN A 166 1.17 -7.99 -12.15
C ASN A 166 -0.07 -8.65 -12.80
N ASN A 167 -1.05 -9.06 -12.01
CA ASN A 167 -2.30 -9.63 -12.54
C ASN A 167 -3.10 -8.64 -13.39
N ARG A 168 -2.89 -7.34 -13.20
CA ARG A 168 -3.57 -6.31 -14.00
C ARG A 168 -3.11 -6.31 -15.46
N GLN A 169 -1.89 -6.77 -15.73
CA GLN A 169 -1.35 -6.91 -17.08
C GLN A 169 -2.16 -7.92 -17.94
N GLN A 170 -2.90 -8.83 -17.30
CA GLN A 170 -3.76 -9.79 -17.99
C GLN A 170 -5.02 -9.15 -18.57
N LEU A 171 -5.37 -7.93 -18.19
CA LEU A 171 -6.53 -7.22 -18.70
C LEU A 171 -6.32 -6.65 -20.12
N ASP A 172 -5.06 -6.60 -20.55
CA ASP A 172 -4.70 -6.20 -21.92
C ASP A 172 -3.63 -7.15 -22.52
N PRO A 173 -4.03 -8.36 -22.94
CA PRO A 173 -3.09 -9.34 -23.48
C PRO A 173 -2.62 -9.04 -24.90
N SER A 174 -3.19 -8.07 -25.60
CA SER A 174 -3.02 -7.93 -27.04
C SER A 174 -1.89 -7.01 -27.50
N GLU A 175 -1.39 -6.08 -26.69
CA GLU A 175 -0.52 -5.02 -27.19
C GLU A 175 0.72 -4.69 -26.34
N GLY A 176 1.30 -5.67 -25.66
CA GLY A 176 2.53 -5.41 -24.93
C GLY A 176 2.25 -4.81 -23.54
N PHE A 177 3.30 -4.37 -22.87
CA PHE A 177 3.21 -3.84 -21.52
C PHE A 177 2.41 -2.53 -21.50
N PRO A 178 1.24 -2.49 -20.85
CA PRO A 178 0.53 -1.23 -20.68
C PRO A 178 1.38 -0.33 -19.77
N VAL A 179 1.90 0.73 -20.36
CA VAL A 179 2.68 1.73 -19.63
C VAL A 179 1.76 2.89 -19.30
N SER A 180 1.70 3.27 -18.03
CA SER A 180 0.85 4.35 -17.53
C SER A 180 1.66 5.53 -16.99
N LEU A 181 1.06 6.69 -16.94
CA LEU A 181 1.65 7.85 -16.28
C LEU A 181 1.99 7.51 -14.81
N GLY A 182 3.22 7.77 -14.41
CA GLY A 182 3.72 7.47 -13.07
C GLY A 182 4.37 6.10 -12.93
N ASP A 183 4.33 5.25 -13.96
CA ASP A 183 5.02 3.97 -13.92
C ASP A 183 6.54 4.14 -13.85
N ILE A 184 7.16 3.25 -13.10
CA ILE A 184 8.62 3.15 -13.03
C ILE A 184 9.06 1.96 -13.86
N ILE A 185 9.75 2.23 -14.96
CA ILE A 185 10.27 1.22 -15.87
C ILE A 185 11.74 0.99 -15.54
N ALA A 186 12.12 -0.27 -15.34
CA ALA A 186 13.50 -0.66 -15.19
C ALA A 186 13.95 -1.44 -16.44
N ILE A 187 15.09 -1.03 -17.01
CA ILE A 187 15.72 -1.77 -18.10
C ILE A 187 16.48 -2.95 -17.51
N PRO A 188 16.22 -4.20 -17.95
CA PRO A 188 16.94 -5.37 -17.47
C PRO A 188 18.47 -5.24 -17.68
N ALA A 189 19.23 -5.89 -16.81
CA ALA A 189 20.69 -5.85 -16.88
C ALA A 189 21.25 -6.46 -18.18
N GLU A 190 20.49 -7.40 -18.75
CA GLU A 190 20.80 -8.17 -19.96
C GLU A 190 20.41 -7.43 -21.26
N ALA A 191 19.67 -6.31 -21.16
CA ALA A 191 19.25 -5.57 -22.34
C ALA A 191 20.46 -5.03 -23.11
N ASP A 192 20.40 -5.14 -24.45
CA ASP A 192 21.45 -4.61 -25.32
C ASP A 192 21.60 -3.11 -25.11
N ARG A 193 22.79 -2.70 -24.65
CA ARG A 193 23.11 -1.30 -24.33
C ARG A 193 23.03 -0.39 -25.54
N ASP A 194 23.42 -0.89 -26.70
CA ASP A 194 23.43 -0.10 -27.93
C ASP A 194 22.01 0.13 -28.48
N GLU A 195 21.13 -0.85 -28.31
CA GLU A 195 19.72 -0.72 -28.68
C GLU A 195 18.98 0.24 -27.73
N VAL A 196 19.20 0.12 -26.44
CA VAL A 196 18.64 1.03 -25.42
C VAL A 196 19.12 2.46 -25.68
N ARG A 197 20.42 2.64 -25.96
CA ARG A 197 21.04 3.96 -26.22
C ARG A 197 20.51 4.64 -27.48
N LYS A 198 20.21 3.88 -28.52
CA LYS A 198 19.62 4.41 -29.78
C LYS A 198 18.20 4.89 -29.59
N ASN A 199 17.46 4.28 -28.65
CA ASN A 199 16.03 4.52 -28.44
C ASN A 199 15.73 5.40 -27.21
N THR A 200 16.73 5.81 -26.44
CA THR A 200 16.58 6.70 -25.27
C THR A 200 17.29 8.03 -25.49
N ILE A 201 16.65 9.10 -25.01
CA ILE A 201 17.18 10.48 -25.10
C ILE A 201 18.32 10.72 -24.11
N PHE A 202 18.64 9.73 -23.26
CA PHE A 202 19.59 9.91 -22.17
C PHE A 202 20.98 9.35 -22.49
N GLU A 203 21.98 10.21 -22.49
CA GLU A 203 23.38 9.88 -22.74
C GLU A 203 24.07 9.13 -21.60
N SER A 204 23.44 8.99 -20.43
CA SER A 204 24.06 8.40 -19.24
C SER A 204 23.89 6.88 -19.21
N GLU A 205 25.02 6.17 -19.29
CA GLU A 205 25.09 4.69 -19.27
C GLU A 205 24.66 4.05 -17.94
N GLU A 206 24.51 4.83 -16.88
CA GLU A 206 24.26 4.31 -15.52
C GLU A 206 22.79 4.27 -15.12
N ARG A 207 21.91 4.98 -15.82
CA ARG A 207 20.49 5.04 -15.45
C ARG A 207 19.69 3.97 -16.14
N ARG A 208 19.18 3.02 -15.36
CA ARG A 208 18.32 1.91 -15.82
C ARG A 208 16.90 2.00 -15.33
N VAL A 209 16.54 3.08 -14.64
CA VAL A 209 15.21 3.27 -14.05
C VAL A 209 14.66 4.61 -14.55
N PHE A 210 13.47 4.56 -15.12
CA PHE A 210 12.79 5.71 -15.72
C PHE A 210 11.39 5.84 -15.12
N LEU A 211 10.99 7.07 -14.86
CA LEU A 211 9.62 7.41 -14.49
C LEU A 211 8.87 7.86 -15.74
N VAL A 212 7.72 7.27 -16.00
CA VAL A 212 6.86 7.65 -17.12
C VAL A 212 6.11 8.93 -16.78
N LEU A 213 6.40 10.01 -17.48
CA LEU A 213 5.76 11.31 -17.34
C LEU A 213 4.81 11.63 -18.50
N THR A 214 4.69 10.73 -19.48
CA THR A 214 3.86 10.93 -20.66
C THR A 214 2.39 10.65 -20.31
N PRO A 215 1.45 11.57 -20.63
CA PRO A 215 0.03 11.34 -20.46
C PRO A 215 -0.46 10.08 -21.20
N ALA A 216 -1.46 9.37 -20.66
CA ALA A 216 -1.98 8.14 -21.22
C ALA A 216 -2.44 8.30 -22.69
N CYS A 217 -3.05 9.43 -23.03
CA CYS A 217 -3.47 9.73 -24.41
C CYS A 217 -2.30 9.82 -25.42
N ASP A 218 -1.11 10.15 -24.96
CA ASP A 218 0.08 10.23 -25.81
C ASP A 218 0.84 8.90 -25.87
N LEU A 219 0.64 8.02 -24.88
CA LEU A 219 1.22 6.67 -24.86
C LEU A 219 0.49 5.69 -25.79
N ILE A 220 -0.81 5.91 -25.99
CA ILE A 220 -1.67 5.03 -26.80
C ILE A 220 -1.61 5.36 -28.30
N ARG A 221 -1.11 6.54 -28.67
CA ARG A 221 -0.98 6.93 -30.10
C ARG A 221 0.12 6.15 -30.78
N GLU A 222 -0.13 5.68 -32.03
CA GLU A 222 0.83 4.91 -32.86
C GLU A 222 2.20 5.60 -33.06
N ASN A 223 2.29 6.90 -32.83
CA ASN A 223 3.54 7.67 -32.83
C ASN A 223 3.60 8.54 -31.56
N PRO A 224 3.97 8.00 -30.41
CA PRO A 224 4.16 8.78 -29.22
C PRO A 224 5.29 9.77 -29.47
N LYS A 225 4.99 11.05 -29.45
CA LYS A 225 6.03 12.09 -29.41
C LYS A 225 6.65 12.01 -28.02
N ALA A 226 7.74 11.25 -27.90
CA ALA A 226 8.57 11.29 -26.71
C ALA A 226 9.04 12.74 -26.51
N LYS A 227 8.59 13.35 -25.44
CA LYS A 227 9.14 14.61 -24.95
C LYS A 227 9.98 14.36 -23.71
#